data_1bba05e18d11edce5776b215c2d4b550
#
_entry.id   1bba05e18d11edce5776b215c2d4b550
#
_cell.length_a   1.000
_cell.length_b   1.000
_cell.length_c   1.000
_cell.angle_alpha   90.00
_cell.angle_beta   90.00
_cell.angle_gamma   90.00
#
_symmetry.space_group_name_H-M   'P 1'
#
loop_
_entity.id
_entity.type
_entity.pdbx_description
1 polymer ?
#
loop_
_entity_poly.entity_id
_entity_poly.type
_entity_poly.pdbx_seq_one_letter_code
_entity_poly.pdbx_strand_id
1 'polypeptide(L)'
;ALFAADGVMDTGDRPPIVGRDAIRDAYRAILPSSDLQPFVHNHVIELDGDRATGSCNLDLRVSRDGTSLIGSGSYEDRYVRSGDGWNFAARRLTMHFLVPLREGWAEGEKKDR
;
A
#
# COMPACT_ATOMS: atom_id res chain seq x y z
N ALA A 1 6.47 -15.72 -0.48
CA ALA A 1 6.47 -14.47 0.28
C ALA A 1 6.89 -13.30 -0.60
N LEU A 2 6.12 -12.22 -0.54
CA LEU A 2 6.39 -11.04 -1.36
C LEU A 2 7.50 -10.17 -0.79
N PHE A 3 7.65 -10.14 0.54
CA PHE A 3 8.67 -9.33 1.18
C PHE A 3 9.92 -10.13 1.48
N ALA A 4 11.08 -9.47 1.42
CA ALA A 4 12.31 -10.03 1.95
C ALA A 4 12.18 -10.28 3.46
N ALA A 5 13.02 -11.15 4.02
CA ALA A 5 12.93 -11.49 5.45
C ALA A 5 13.03 -10.26 6.35
N ASP A 6 13.85 -9.29 5.97
CA ASP A 6 14.04 -8.02 6.66
C ASP A 6 13.30 -6.85 6.00
N GLY A 7 12.27 -7.15 5.21
CA GLY A 7 11.51 -6.14 4.48
C GLY A 7 10.82 -5.15 5.41
N VAL A 8 10.50 -3.98 4.85
CA VAL A 8 9.87 -2.89 5.60
C VAL A 8 8.60 -2.46 4.89
N MET A 9 7.53 -2.34 5.66
CA MET A 9 6.26 -1.77 5.18
C MET A 9 5.99 -0.49 5.94
N ASP A 10 5.96 0.63 5.23
CA ASP A 10 5.72 1.95 5.81
C ASP A 10 4.39 2.48 5.27
N THR A 11 3.43 2.69 6.14
CA THR A 11 2.12 3.23 5.77
C THR A 11 1.99 4.73 6.07
N GLY A 12 3.01 5.33 6.67
CA GLY A 12 3.06 6.77 6.93
C GLY A 12 2.29 7.26 8.13
N ASP A 13 1.24 6.53 8.55
CA ASP A 13 0.38 6.93 9.66
C ASP A 13 0.78 6.29 10.99
N ARG A 14 1.78 5.43 10.98
CA ARG A 14 2.30 4.72 12.15
C ARG A 14 3.75 4.36 11.90
N PRO A 15 4.49 3.91 12.92
CA PRO A 15 5.87 3.47 12.71
C PRO A 15 5.97 2.36 11.67
N PRO A 16 7.03 2.33 10.86
CA PRO A 16 7.20 1.26 9.87
C PRO A 16 7.20 -0.12 10.51
N ILE A 17 6.63 -1.08 9.80
CA ILE A 17 6.61 -2.48 10.20
C ILE A 17 7.83 -3.15 9.61
N VAL A 18 8.67 -3.73 10.44
CA VAL A 18 9.95 -4.31 10.01
C VAL A 18 9.89 -5.82 10.16
N GLY A 19 10.23 -6.52 9.08
CA GLY A 19 10.30 -7.96 9.03
C GLY A 19 9.08 -8.60 8.40
N ARG A 20 9.34 -9.63 7.59
CA ARG A 20 8.30 -10.34 6.85
C ARG A 20 7.19 -10.87 7.76
N ASP A 21 7.55 -11.43 8.89
CA ASP A 21 6.57 -12.03 9.78
C ASP A 21 5.66 -10.99 10.42
N ALA A 22 6.23 -9.87 10.84
CA ALA A 22 5.46 -8.77 11.40
C ALA A 22 4.51 -8.18 10.37
N ILE A 23 4.96 -8.03 9.12
CA ILE A 23 4.13 -7.53 8.03
C ILE A 23 2.96 -8.49 7.78
N ARG A 24 3.22 -9.79 7.72
CA ARG A 24 2.19 -10.80 7.53
C ARG A 24 1.14 -10.74 8.64
N ASP A 25 1.60 -10.62 9.88
CA ASP A 25 0.69 -10.59 11.03
C ASP A 25 -0.17 -9.31 11.01
N ALA A 26 0.40 -8.19 10.59
CA ALA A 26 -0.35 -6.95 10.46
C ALA A 26 -1.48 -7.08 9.43
N TYR A 27 -1.20 -7.69 8.26
CA TYR A 27 -2.24 -7.92 7.26
C TYR A 27 -3.32 -8.85 7.77
N ARG A 28 -2.94 -9.92 8.48
CA ARG A 28 -3.90 -10.86 9.03
C ARG A 28 -4.84 -10.23 10.05
N ALA A 29 -4.35 -9.24 10.78
CA ALA A 29 -5.18 -8.53 11.75
C ALA A 29 -6.24 -7.65 11.10
N ILE A 30 -5.96 -7.13 9.90
CA ILE A 30 -6.87 -6.22 9.18
C ILE A 30 -7.93 -6.98 8.40
N LEU A 31 -7.55 -8.05 7.70
CA LEU A 31 -8.41 -8.74 6.73
C LEU A 31 -9.74 -9.24 7.29
N PRO A 32 -9.81 -9.80 8.52
CA PRO A 32 -11.09 -10.31 9.02
C PRO A 32 -12.14 -9.23 9.29
N SER A 33 -11.75 -7.99 9.49
CA SER A 33 -12.67 -6.92 9.86
C SER A 33 -13.10 -6.05 8.68
N SER A 34 -12.50 -6.23 7.51
CA SER A 34 -12.82 -5.42 6.35
C SER A 34 -12.54 -6.18 5.07
N ASP A 35 -13.25 -5.81 4.01
CA ASP A 35 -13.01 -6.33 2.67
C ASP A 35 -12.25 -5.26 1.89
N LEU A 36 -11.01 -5.58 1.54
CA LEU A 36 -10.11 -4.68 0.83
C LEU A 36 -9.94 -5.14 -0.60
N GLN A 37 -10.16 -4.23 -1.54
CA GLN A 37 -9.95 -4.49 -2.97
C GLN A 37 -8.99 -3.43 -3.52
N PRO A 38 -7.68 -3.70 -3.51
CA PRO A 38 -6.70 -2.79 -4.08
C PRO A 38 -6.54 -3.01 -5.57
N PHE A 39 -6.40 -1.92 -6.29
CA PHE A 39 -6.10 -1.92 -7.72
C PHE A 39 -4.85 -1.06 -7.93
N VAL A 40 -3.80 -1.67 -8.45
CA VAL A 40 -2.54 -0.96 -8.69
C VAL A 40 -2.30 -0.81 -10.18
N HIS A 41 -1.75 0.33 -10.58
CA HIS A 41 -1.54 0.64 -11.99
C HIS A 41 -0.45 1.68 -12.16
N ASN A 42 -0.06 1.89 -13.42
CA ASN A 42 0.95 2.89 -13.80
C ASN A 42 2.31 2.60 -13.14
N HIS A 43 2.76 1.35 -13.24
CA HIS A 43 4.05 0.96 -12.69
C HIS A 43 5.20 1.57 -13.47
N VAL A 44 6.17 2.13 -12.74
CA VAL A 44 7.44 2.58 -13.27
C VAL A 44 8.53 1.89 -12.46
N ILE A 45 9.38 1.11 -13.12
CA ILE A 45 10.42 0.32 -12.45
C ILE A 45 11.76 0.64 -13.08
N GLU A 46 12.75 0.91 -12.23
CA GLU A 46 14.14 1.10 -12.64
C GLU A 46 14.99 0.00 -12.06
N LEU A 47 15.69 -0.70 -12.93
CA LEU A 47 16.55 -1.82 -12.55
C LEU A 47 17.99 -1.35 -12.33
N ASP A 48 18.64 -1.92 -11.31
CA ASP A 48 20.04 -1.67 -11.00
C ASP A 48 20.64 -2.96 -10.43
N GLY A 49 21.06 -3.86 -11.35
CA GLY A 49 21.62 -5.17 -10.97
C GLY A 49 20.61 -6.01 -10.19
N ASP A 50 20.95 -6.38 -8.97
CA ASP A 50 20.09 -7.17 -8.10
C ASP A 50 19.13 -6.34 -7.27
N ARG A 51 19.02 -5.07 -7.57
CA ARG A 51 18.10 -4.14 -6.92
C ARG A 51 17.27 -3.41 -7.95
N ALA A 52 16.13 -2.92 -7.50
CA ALA A 52 15.28 -2.10 -8.34
C ALA A 52 14.50 -1.14 -7.45
N THR A 53 14.05 -0.06 -8.03
CA THR A 53 13.10 0.86 -7.41
C THR A 53 11.88 0.94 -8.30
N GLY A 54 10.73 1.23 -7.70
CA GLY A 54 9.51 1.35 -8.46
C GLY A 54 8.50 2.24 -7.79
N SER A 55 7.54 2.65 -8.58
CA SER A 55 6.38 3.38 -8.08
C SER A 55 5.14 2.91 -8.83
N CYS A 56 4.00 3.00 -8.17
CA CYS A 56 2.72 2.74 -8.81
C CYS A 56 1.62 3.50 -8.08
N ASN A 57 0.50 3.63 -8.75
CA ASN A 57 -0.69 4.24 -8.16
C ASN A 57 -1.61 3.16 -7.60
N LEU A 58 -2.34 3.51 -6.57
CA LEU A 58 -3.27 2.64 -5.89
C LEU A 58 -4.66 3.26 -5.89
N ASP A 59 -5.64 2.49 -6.36
CA ASP A 59 -7.04 2.74 -6.10
C ASP A 59 -7.54 1.66 -5.15
N LEU A 60 -8.25 2.06 -4.11
CA LEU A 60 -8.67 1.17 -3.05
C LEU A 60 -10.17 1.25 -2.86
N ARG A 61 -10.80 0.09 -2.79
CA ARG A 61 -12.20 -0.03 -2.40
C ARG A 61 -12.27 -0.86 -1.15
N VAL A 62 -13.01 -0.37 -0.17
CA VAL A 62 -13.13 -1.04 1.13
C VAL A 62 -14.59 -1.13 1.49
N SER A 63 -15.00 -2.30 1.97
CA SER A 63 -16.29 -2.48 2.60
C SER A 63 -16.05 -2.75 4.08
N ARG A 64 -16.59 -1.89 4.93
CA ARG A 64 -16.39 -1.98 6.37
C ARG A 64 -17.67 -1.61 7.08
N ASP A 65 -18.22 -2.56 7.85
CA ASP A 65 -19.41 -2.35 8.67
C ASP A 65 -20.58 -1.75 7.86
N GLY A 66 -20.77 -2.25 6.62
CA GLY A 66 -21.85 -1.80 5.76
C GLY A 66 -21.59 -0.48 5.04
N THR A 67 -20.42 0.10 5.20
CA THR A 67 -20.05 1.35 4.54
C THR A 67 -19.06 1.09 3.41
N SER A 68 -19.33 1.66 2.24
CA SER A 68 -18.42 1.62 1.10
C SER A 68 -17.46 2.79 1.19
N LEU A 69 -16.16 2.49 1.19
CA LEU A 69 -15.09 3.48 1.20
C LEU A 69 -14.34 3.42 -0.13
N ILE A 70 -13.87 4.57 -0.57
CA ILE A 70 -13.02 4.69 -1.75
C ILE A 70 -11.75 5.42 -1.35
N GLY A 71 -10.62 4.93 -1.84
CA GLY A 71 -9.33 5.51 -1.54
C GLY A 71 -8.44 5.62 -2.75
N SER A 72 -7.44 6.48 -2.62
CA SER A 72 -6.41 6.64 -3.63
C SER A 72 -5.08 6.90 -2.94
N GLY A 73 -4.02 6.38 -3.51
CA GLY A 73 -2.70 6.55 -2.96
C GLY A 73 -1.64 6.17 -3.97
N SER A 74 -0.43 6.05 -3.47
CA SER A 74 0.69 5.60 -4.27
C SER A 74 1.63 4.76 -3.42
N TYR A 75 2.37 3.89 -4.10
CA TYR A 75 3.43 3.11 -3.51
C TYR A 75 4.77 3.56 -4.08
N GLU A 76 5.76 3.64 -3.20
CA GLU A 76 7.17 3.73 -3.57
C GLU A 76 7.83 2.47 -3.05
N ASP A 77 8.45 1.72 -3.95
CA ASP A 77 8.94 0.40 -3.64
C ASP A 77 10.43 0.28 -3.90
N ARG A 78 11.08 -0.53 -3.07
CA ARG A 78 12.42 -1.03 -3.34
C ARG A 78 12.36 -2.54 -3.38
N TYR A 79 13.07 -3.10 -4.35
CA TYR A 79 13.08 -4.54 -4.60
C TYR A 79 14.50 -5.06 -4.49
N VAL A 80 14.61 -6.30 -4.10
CA VAL A 80 15.89 -7.03 -4.08
C VAL A 80 15.69 -8.37 -4.73
N ARG A 81 16.67 -8.77 -5.56
CA ARG A 81 16.66 -10.10 -6.15
C ARG A 81 17.22 -11.09 -5.14
N SER A 82 16.51 -12.19 -4.97
CA SER A 82 16.94 -13.27 -4.09
C SER A 82 16.62 -14.58 -4.79
N GLY A 83 17.64 -15.35 -5.14
CA GLY A 83 17.46 -16.57 -5.93
C GLY A 83 16.81 -16.31 -7.28
N ASP A 84 15.68 -16.94 -7.54
CA ASP A 84 15.00 -16.86 -8.83
C ASP A 84 13.99 -15.73 -8.92
N GLY A 85 13.80 -14.97 -7.87
CA GLY A 85 12.74 -14.01 -7.86
C GLY A 85 13.09 -12.68 -7.21
N TRP A 86 12.13 -11.80 -7.22
CA TRP A 86 12.24 -10.48 -6.62
C TRP A 86 11.34 -10.39 -5.41
N ASN A 87 11.83 -9.71 -4.38
CA ASN A 87 11.05 -9.44 -3.17
C ASN A 87 11.06 -7.95 -2.88
N PHE A 88 10.04 -7.49 -2.17
CA PHE A 88 10.06 -6.14 -1.65
C PHE A 88 11.10 -6.03 -0.53
N ALA A 89 12.10 -5.18 -0.72
CA ALA A 89 12.99 -4.79 0.38
C ALA A 89 12.31 -3.75 1.25
N ALA A 90 11.52 -2.87 0.63
CA ALA A 90 10.70 -1.90 1.33
C ALA A 90 9.52 -1.51 0.46
N ARG A 91 8.40 -1.20 1.10
CA ARG A 91 7.24 -0.64 0.44
C ARG A 91 6.73 0.52 1.27
N ARG A 92 6.54 1.66 0.65
CA ARG A 92 6.01 2.85 1.31
C ARG A 92 4.69 3.23 0.65
N LEU A 93 3.65 3.29 1.46
CA LEU A 93 2.32 3.70 1.03
C LEU A 93 2.08 5.14 1.44
N THR A 94 1.63 5.94 0.50
CA THR A 94 1.10 7.27 0.78
C THR A 94 -0.36 7.29 0.38
N MET A 95 -1.26 7.43 1.35
CA MET A 95 -2.69 7.56 1.07
C MET A 95 -3.02 9.04 0.85
N HIS A 96 -3.65 9.32 -0.27
CA HIS A 96 -4.12 10.67 -0.58
C HIS A 96 -5.47 10.95 0.06
N PHE A 97 -6.35 9.96 0.03
CA PHE A 97 -7.62 10.00 0.74
C PHE A 97 -8.17 8.58 0.90
N LEU A 98 -9.03 8.43 1.90
CA LEU A 98 -9.85 7.24 2.10
C LEU A 98 -11.14 7.73 2.77
N VAL A 99 -12.23 7.74 2.03
CA VAL A 99 -13.47 8.39 2.46
C VAL A 99 -14.67 7.54 2.09
N PRO A 100 -15.80 7.70 2.79
CA PRO A 100 -17.05 7.08 2.37
C PRO A 100 -17.41 7.50 0.94
N LEU A 101 -17.79 6.54 0.12
CA LEU A 101 -18.08 6.79 -1.29
C LEU A 101 -19.13 7.88 -1.48
N ARG A 102 -20.16 7.89 -0.64
CA ARG A 102 -21.25 8.86 -0.74
C ARG A 102 -20.81 10.30 -0.46
N GLU A 103 -19.71 10.49 0.26
CA GLU A 103 -19.18 11.81 0.58
C GLU A 103 -18.21 12.30 -0.49
N GLY A 104 -17.62 11.37 -1.24
CA GLY A 104 -16.65 11.70 -2.28
C GLY A 104 -15.34 12.23 -1.72
N TRP A 105 -14.44 12.57 -2.62
CA TRP A 105 -13.07 12.97 -2.28
C TRP A 105 -12.80 14.46 -2.49
N ALA A 106 -13.79 15.25 -2.80
CA ALA A 106 -13.62 16.68 -3.07
C ALA A 106 -13.58 17.53 -1.81
N GLU A 107 -13.21 16.94 -0.69
CA GLU A 107 -13.20 17.60 0.60
C GLU A 107 -12.28 18.82 0.64
N GLY A 108 -11.12 18.71 -0.03
CA GLY A 108 -10.20 19.84 -0.08
C GLY A 108 -10.80 21.09 -0.69
N GLU A 109 -11.61 20.94 -1.74
CA GLU A 109 -12.30 22.04 -2.35
C GLU A 109 -13.35 22.64 -1.44
N LYS A 110 -14.05 21.79 -0.68
CA LYS A 110 -15.07 22.25 0.27
C LYS A 110 -14.46 23.09 1.38
N LYS A 111 -13.26 22.76 1.80
CA LYS A 111 -12.59 23.49 2.88
C LYS A 111 -12.15 24.88 2.48
N ASP A 112 -11.91 25.09 1.22
CA ASP A 112 -11.42 26.36 0.70
C ASP A 112 -12.55 27.38 0.49
N ARG A 113 -13.77 27.00 0.84
CA ARG A 113 -14.96 27.84 0.63
C ARG A 113 -15.49 28.45 1.94
#